data_cca147b0535f9091a9ce7b08a2951c0a
#
_entry.id   cca147b0535f9091a9ce7b08a2951c0a
#
_cell.length_a   1.000
_cell.length_b   1.000
_cell.length_c   1.000
_cell.angle_alpha   90.00
_cell.angle_beta   90.00
_cell.angle_gamma   90.00
#
_symmetry.space_group_name_H-M   'P 1'
#
loop_
_entity.id
_entity.type
_entity.pdbx_description
1 polymer ?
#
loop_
_entity_poly.entity_id
_entity_poly.type
_entity_poly.pdbx_seq_one_letter_code
_entity_poly.pdbx_strand_id
1 'polypeptide(L)'
;MLYTQAKAYLVGKLKEAGLKTKPYTTMKSLSRSMESHVGAVLPGTEMIARNGSKTIYQDQEGAQHKRRKLFDRNVTFQVVLGEYTDDKVEAMLEKFLAALDQGIEVDGNFVPLAAESVEWSTEEDHPLKAEVAVTVNITFRGGVYRDIGLHRARDYRLEDIGKNNGKEPANGN
;
A
#
# COMPACT_ATOMS: atom_id res chain seq x y z
N MET A 1 7.65 -3.35 -3.86
CA MET A 1 6.35 -3.06 -4.53
C MET A 1 5.18 -3.32 -3.58
N LEU A 2 4.28 -2.36 -3.39
CA LEU A 2 3.22 -2.36 -2.37
C LEU A 2 2.36 -3.63 -2.34
N TYR A 3 1.73 -4.01 -3.47
CA TYR A 3 0.82 -5.18 -3.52
C TYR A 3 1.47 -6.48 -3.02
N THR A 4 2.68 -6.78 -3.48
CA THR A 4 3.37 -8.02 -3.12
C THR A 4 3.77 -8.04 -1.64
N GLN A 5 4.27 -6.93 -1.11
CA GLN A 5 4.69 -6.82 0.28
C GLN A 5 3.50 -6.83 1.23
N ALA A 6 2.41 -6.11 0.91
CA ALA A 6 1.18 -6.12 1.68
C ALA A 6 0.54 -7.53 1.75
N LYS A 7 0.50 -8.24 0.61
CA LYS A 7 0.02 -9.63 0.57
C LYS A 7 0.87 -10.56 1.43
N ALA A 8 2.20 -10.48 1.31
CA ALA A 8 3.11 -11.31 2.09
C ALA A 8 2.99 -11.02 3.60
N TYR A 9 2.86 -9.74 3.96
CA TYR A 9 2.63 -9.30 5.33
C TYR A 9 1.36 -9.94 5.92
N LEU A 10 0.21 -9.83 5.23
CA LEU A 10 -1.05 -10.41 5.71
C LEU A 10 -0.99 -11.94 5.82
N VAL A 11 -0.32 -12.63 4.88
CA VAL A 11 -0.07 -14.07 4.97
C VAL A 11 0.75 -14.42 6.22
N GLY A 12 1.73 -13.59 6.57
CA GLY A 12 2.51 -13.73 7.82
C GLY A 12 1.62 -13.57 9.05
N LYS A 13 0.80 -12.51 9.09
CA LYS A 13 -0.08 -12.20 10.22
C LYS A 13 -1.17 -13.27 10.45
N LEU A 14 -1.67 -13.91 9.40
CA LEU A 14 -2.55 -15.07 9.54
C LEU A 14 -1.88 -16.26 10.26
N LYS A 15 -0.60 -16.51 9.98
CA LYS A 15 0.16 -17.56 10.68
C LYS A 15 0.42 -17.19 12.14
N GLU A 16 0.75 -15.94 12.42
CA GLU A 16 0.91 -15.42 13.79
C GLU A 16 -0.40 -15.54 14.60
N ALA A 17 -1.55 -15.33 13.95
CA ALA A 17 -2.88 -15.51 14.57
C ALA A 17 -3.23 -16.98 14.89
N GLY A 18 -2.39 -17.94 14.44
CA GLY A 18 -2.55 -19.35 14.75
C GLY A 18 -3.12 -20.19 13.61
N LEU A 19 -3.19 -19.67 12.39
CA LEU A 19 -3.57 -20.48 11.22
C LEU A 19 -2.53 -21.58 10.99
N LYS A 20 -2.96 -22.84 11.09
CA LYS A 20 -2.10 -24.02 10.95
C LYS A 20 -1.89 -24.43 9.49
N THR A 21 -2.88 -24.12 8.64
CA THR A 21 -2.84 -24.44 7.22
C THR A 21 -2.11 -23.36 6.42
N LYS A 22 -1.75 -23.66 5.18
CA LYS A 22 -1.18 -22.66 4.29
C LYS A 22 -2.27 -21.70 3.82
N PRO A 23 -2.14 -20.37 4.03
CA PRO A 23 -3.14 -19.42 3.57
C PRO A 23 -3.34 -19.49 2.05
N TYR A 24 -4.60 -19.53 1.62
CA TYR A 24 -4.97 -19.44 0.22
C TYR A 24 -4.80 -18.00 -0.29
N THR A 25 -4.41 -17.84 -1.52
CA THR A 25 -4.16 -16.52 -2.11
C THR A 25 -4.94 -16.26 -3.41
N THR A 26 -5.81 -17.18 -3.78
CA THR A 26 -6.73 -17.06 -4.91
C THR A 26 -8.09 -17.64 -4.55
N MET A 27 -9.16 -17.04 -5.06
CA MET A 27 -10.52 -17.56 -4.86
C MET A 27 -10.65 -18.99 -5.39
N LYS A 28 -10.03 -19.31 -6.54
CA LYS A 28 -10.05 -20.64 -7.14
C LYS A 28 -9.45 -21.73 -6.23
N SER A 29 -8.39 -21.41 -5.50
CA SER A 29 -7.78 -22.36 -4.57
C SER A 29 -8.60 -22.49 -3.29
N LEU A 30 -9.16 -21.38 -2.80
CA LEU A 30 -10.01 -21.34 -1.63
C LEU A 30 -11.30 -22.14 -1.85
N SER A 31 -12.02 -21.95 -2.96
CA SER A 31 -13.28 -22.65 -3.28
C SER A 31 -13.12 -24.17 -3.48
N ARG A 32 -11.89 -24.65 -3.67
CA ARG A 32 -11.57 -26.08 -3.75
C ARG A 32 -11.14 -26.69 -2.41
N SER A 33 -10.99 -25.85 -1.40
CA SER A 33 -10.63 -26.32 -0.07
C SER A 33 -11.75 -27.15 0.51
N MET A 34 -11.37 -28.25 1.16
CA MET A 34 -12.27 -29.11 1.93
C MET A 34 -12.05 -28.95 3.43
N GLU A 35 -11.24 -27.97 3.82
CA GLU A 35 -10.86 -27.70 5.20
C GLU A 35 -11.81 -26.68 5.81
N SER A 36 -12.23 -26.93 7.06
CA SER A 36 -13.03 -25.97 7.83
C SER A 36 -12.13 -24.94 8.54
N HIS A 37 -10.94 -25.37 9.03
CA HIS A 37 -9.92 -24.46 9.54
C HIS A 37 -9.12 -23.87 8.38
N VAL A 38 -9.53 -22.71 7.88
CA VAL A 38 -9.02 -22.13 6.65
C VAL A 38 -8.73 -20.62 6.80
N GLY A 39 -7.71 -20.18 6.10
CA GLY A 39 -7.39 -18.74 5.99
C GLY A 39 -7.02 -18.38 4.56
N ALA A 40 -7.41 -17.20 4.13
CA ALA A 40 -7.05 -16.70 2.81
C ALA A 40 -6.73 -15.20 2.82
N VAL A 41 -5.88 -14.79 1.88
CA VAL A 41 -5.60 -13.37 1.54
C VAL A 41 -5.90 -13.19 0.06
N LEU A 42 -7.06 -12.65 -0.23
CA LEU A 42 -7.58 -12.48 -1.58
C LEU A 42 -7.43 -11.02 -2.05
N PRO A 43 -7.20 -10.78 -3.35
CA PRO A 43 -7.22 -9.41 -3.88
C PRO A 43 -8.63 -8.82 -3.76
N GLY A 44 -8.71 -7.62 -3.21
CA GLY A 44 -9.90 -6.78 -3.21
C GLY A 44 -9.79 -5.68 -4.27
N THR A 45 -10.35 -4.53 -3.96
CA THR A 45 -10.32 -3.35 -4.84
C THR A 45 -9.00 -2.59 -4.72
N GLU A 46 -8.63 -1.93 -5.80
CA GLU A 46 -7.52 -0.97 -5.84
C GLU A 46 -8.04 0.39 -6.31
N MET A 47 -7.78 1.44 -5.52
CA MET A 47 -8.17 2.81 -5.85
C MET A 47 -6.91 3.63 -6.16
N ILE A 48 -6.94 4.36 -7.28
CA ILE A 48 -5.85 5.22 -7.72
C ILE A 48 -6.41 6.62 -7.96
N ALA A 49 -5.78 7.63 -7.32
CA ALA A 49 -6.13 9.03 -7.51
C ALA A 49 -4.88 9.87 -7.79
N ARG A 50 -5.00 10.94 -8.58
CA ARG A 50 -3.90 11.88 -8.80
C ARG A 50 -3.51 12.55 -7.50
N ASN A 51 -2.19 12.66 -7.28
CA ASN A 51 -1.61 13.41 -6.16
C ASN A 51 -0.49 14.32 -6.70
N GLY A 52 -0.26 15.43 -6.05
CA GLY A 52 0.78 16.39 -6.46
C GLY A 52 1.71 16.79 -5.32
N SER A 53 1.62 16.13 -4.17
CA SER A 53 2.44 16.46 -2.99
C SER A 53 3.92 16.24 -3.27
N LYS A 54 4.75 17.04 -2.61
CA LYS A 54 6.20 17.06 -2.77
C LYS A 54 6.83 17.09 -1.39
N THR A 55 7.85 16.26 -1.20
CA THR A 55 8.67 16.23 0.02
C THR A 55 10.13 16.34 -0.38
N ILE A 56 10.91 17.10 0.37
CA ILE A 56 12.38 17.14 0.23
C ILE A 56 12.95 16.32 1.38
N TYR A 57 13.84 15.40 1.06
CA TYR A 57 14.54 14.60 2.05
C TYR A 57 16.03 14.52 1.70
N GLN A 58 16.84 14.14 2.67
CA GLN A 58 18.26 13.91 2.54
C GLN A 58 18.53 12.40 2.67
N ASP A 59 19.33 11.85 1.78
CA ASP A 59 19.74 10.45 1.87
C ASP A 59 20.86 10.25 2.89
N GLN A 60 21.29 9.00 3.07
CA GLN A 60 22.36 8.65 4.01
C GLN A 60 23.73 9.26 3.62
N GLU A 61 23.91 9.63 2.37
CA GLU A 61 25.13 10.27 1.86
C GLU A 61 25.07 11.80 1.94
N GLY A 62 23.97 12.35 2.43
CA GLY A 62 23.75 13.79 2.59
C GLY A 62 23.25 14.49 1.32
N ALA A 63 22.97 13.78 0.25
CA ALA A 63 22.41 14.36 -0.96
C ALA A 63 20.93 14.69 -0.80
N GLN A 64 20.52 15.87 -1.30
CA GLN A 64 19.14 16.29 -1.25
C GLN A 64 18.33 15.73 -2.43
N HIS A 65 17.16 15.20 -2.13
CA HIS A 65 16.22 14.65 -3.09
C HIS A 65 14.85 15.28 -2.91
N LYS A 66 14.15 15.44 -4.04
CA LYS A 66 12.74 15.82 -4.07
C LYS A 66 11.91 14.63 -4.47
N ARG A 67 11.08 14.13 -3.55
CA ARG A 67 10.12 13.08 -3.79
C ARG A 67 8.77 13.69 -4.17
N ARG A 68 8.23 13.30 -5.31
CA ARG A 68 6.87 13.64 -5.73
C ARG A 68 5.99 12.40 -5.60
N LYS A 69 4.89 12.52 -4.87
CA LYS A 69 3.81 11.54 -4.93
C LYS A 69 2.96 11.85 -6.17
N LEU A 70 2.98 10.96 -7.14
CA LEU A 70 2.26 11.12 -8.41
C LEU A 70 0.81 10.67 -8.29
N PHE A 71 0.60 9.60 -7.50
CA PHE A 71 -0.72 9.03 -7.24
C PHE A 71 -0.80 8.56 -5.79
N ASP A 72 -1.97 8.72 -5.19
CA ASP A 72 -2.42 7.88 -4.10
C ASP A 72 -2.79 6.52 -4.68
N ARG A 73 -2.38 5.46 -4.00
CA ARG A 73 -2.65 4.08 -4.40
C ARG A 73 -3.07 3.30 -3.17
N ASN A 74 -4.36 3.06 -3.04
CA ASN A 74 -4.93 2.29 -1.95
C ASN A 74 -5.23 0.87 -2.44
N VAL A 75 -4.64 -0.11 -1.78
CA VAL A 75 -4.78 -1.52 -2.13
C VAL A 75 -5.52 -2.22 -1.01
N THR A 76 -6.70 -2.77 -1.31
CA THR A 76 -7.51 -3.52 -0.37
C THR A 76 -7.33 -5.02 -0.59
N PHE A 77 -7.21 -5.77 0.49
CA PHE A 77 -7.26 -7.22 0.51
C PHE A 77 -8.43 -7.70 1.35
N GLN A 78 -9.04 -8.79 0.92
CA GLN A 78 -10.02 -9.54 1.69
C GLN A 78 -9.30 -10.66 2.43
N VAL A 79 -9.27 -10.59 3.74
CA VAL A 79 -8.73 -11.66 4.60
C VAL A 79 -9.89 -12.51 5.07
N VAL A 80 -9.91 -13.76 4.67
CA VAL A 80 -10.96 -14.73 5.03
C VAL A 80 -10.44 -15.66 6.09
N LEU A 81 -11.21 -15.84 7.15
CA LEU A 81 -10.99 -16.79 8.25
C LEU A 81 -12.19 -17.71 8.32
N GLY A 82 -11.98 -19.03 8.29
CA GLY A 82 -13.04 -20.02 8.43
C GLY A 82 -12.73 -21.01 9.54
N GLU A 83 -13.77 -21.39 10.28
CA GLU A 83 -13.71 -22.33 11.40
C GLU A 83 -15.00 -23.14 11.53
N TYR A 84 -14.99 -24.11 12.45
CA TYR A 84 -16.16 -24.96 12.77
C TYR A 84 -17.20 -24.29 13.65
N THR A 85 -16.82 -23.25 14.42
CA THR A 85 -17.73 -22.59 15.39
C THR A 85 -17.43 -21.09 15.44
N ASP A 86 -18.46 -20.32 15.82
CA ASP A 86 -18.39 -18.86 15.99
C ASP A 86 -17.26 -18.47 16.95
N ASP A 87 -17.20 -19.10 18.12
CA ASP A 87 -16.18 -18.77 19.15
C ASP A 87 -14.75 -18.94 18.63
N LYS A 88 -14.51 -19.95 17.77
CA LYS A 88 -13.18 -20.22 17.23
C LYS A 88 -12.79 -19.19 16.16
N VAL A 89 -13.74 -18.83 15.28
CA VAL A 89 -13.46 -17.82 14.26
C VAL A 89 -13.29 -16.46 14.90
N GLU A 90 -14.09 -16.12 15.93
CA GLU A 90 -13.96 -14.88 16.69
C GLU A 90 -12.58 -14.81 17.38
N ALA A 91 -12.19 -15.87 18.09
CA ALA A 91 -10.87 -15.92 18.74
C ALA A 91 -9.71 -15.80 17.73
N MET A 92 -9.85 -16.36 16.52
CA MET A 92 -8.86 -16.20 15.46
C MET A 92 -8.85 -14.78 14.89
N LEU A 93 -10.03 -14.19 14.70
CA LEU A 93 -10.18 -12.80 14.27
C LEU A 93 -9.50 -11.83 15.23
N GLU A 94 -9.78 -11.96 16.54
CA GLU A 94 -9.16 -11.11 17.57
C GLU A 94 -7.64 -11.23 17.57
N LYS A 95 -7.11 -12.46 17.49
CA LYS A 95 -5.66 -12.68 17.38
C LYS A 95 -5.07 -12.07 16.12
N PHE A 96 -5.78 -12.20 14.99
CA PHE A 96 -5.35 -11.60 13.74
C PHE A 96 -5.31 -10.08 13.82
N LEU A 97 -6.38 -9.45 14.33
CA LEU A 97 -6.43 -7.99 14.49
C LEU A 97 -5.38 -7.49 15.48
N ALA A 98 -5.16 -8.21 16.58
CA ALA A 98 -4.12 -7.87 17.58
C ALA A 98 -2.69 -8.00 17.02
N ALA A 99 -2.49 -8.88 16.04
CA ALA A 99 -1.19 -9.05 15.38
C ALA A 99 -0.88 -7.98 14.33
N LEU A 100 -1.88 -7.18 13.90
CA LEU A 100 -1.66 -6.14 12.88
C LEU A 100 -0.86 -4.97 13.45
N ASP A 101 0.14 -4.54 12.70
CA ASP A 101 0.88 -3.30 12.95
C ASP A 101 0.09 -2.10 12.40
N GLN A 102 0.51 -0.88 12.71
CA GLN A 102 -0.12 0.34 12.18
C GLN A 102 0.10 0.51 10.66
N GLY A 103 1.07 -0.19 10.08
CA GLY A 103 1.44 -0.13 8.67
C GLY A 103 2.69 -0.93 8.38
N ILE A 104 3.17 -0.84 7.15
CA ILE A 104 4.38 -1.50 6.66
C ILE A 104 5.31 -0.51 5.96
N GLU A 105 6.61 -0.79 5.99
CA GLU A 105 7.58 -0.06 5.17
C GLU A 105 7.65 -0.64 3.76
N VAL A 106 7.44 0.21 2.75
CA VAL A 106 7.50 -0.16 1.33
C VAL A 106 8.37 0.83 0.57
N ASP A 107 9.49 0.36 0.07
CA ASP A 107 10.42 1.17 -0.74
C ASP A 107 10.79 2.51 -0.05
N GLY A 108 11.07 2.46 1.28
CA GLY A 108 11.41 3.61 2.11
C GLY A 108 10.25 4.57 2.40
N ASN A 109 9.01 4.10 2.28
CA ASN A 109 7.82 4.85 2.67
C ASN A 109 7.00 4.04 3.66
N PHE A 110 6.59 4.66 4.76
CA PHE A 110 5.60 4.06 5.64
C PHE A 110 4.22 4.08 4.99
N VAL A 111 3.61 2.93 4.88
CA VAL A 111 2.29 2.70 4.31
C VAL A 111 1.35 2.27 5.42
N PRO A 112 0.49 3.16 5.92
CA PRO A 112 -0.47 2.81 6.95
C PRO A 112 -1.50 1.81 6.41
N LEU A 113 -1.96 0.93 7.29
CA LEU A 113 -3.07 0.01 7.03
C LEU A 113 -4.28 0.34 7.91
N ALA A 114 -5.46 -0.03 7.43
CA ALA A 114 -6.70 0.05 8.16
C ALA A 114 -7.53 -1.22 7.94
N ALA A 115 -8.09 -1.78 9.02
CA ALA A 115 -9.17 -2.74 8.96
C ALA A 115 -10.49 -1.96 8.87
N GLU A 116 -11.24 -2.13 7.78
CA GLU A 116 -12.37 -1.24 7.47
C GLU A 116 -13.72 -1.89 7.79
N SER A 117 -13.89 -3.17 7.51
CA SER A 117 -15.14 -3.89 7.76
C SER A 117 -14.91 -5.35 8.03
N VAL A 118 -15.83 -5.95 8.77
CA VAL A 118 -15.87 -7.38 9.06
C VAL A 118 -17.25 -7.88 8.66
N GLU A 119 -17.29 -8.89 7.81
CA GLU A 119 -18.51 -9.52 7.32
C GLU A 119 -18.52 -10.98 7.77
N TRP A 120 -19.61 -11.39 8.41
CA TRP A 120 -19.85 -12.76 8.86
C TRP A 120 -20.72 -13.50 7.85
N SER A 121 -20.37 -14.73 7.54
CA SER A 121 -21.14 -15.60 6.67
C SER A 121 -21.22 -17.02 7.25
N THR A 122 -22.37 -17.66 7.05
CA THR A 122 -22.62 -19.06 7.44
C THR A 122 -22.49 -19.98 6.23
N GLU A 123 -22.54 -21.30 6.45
CA GLU A 123 -22.36 -22.33 5.42
C GLU A 123 -23.28 -22.16 4.20
N GLU A 124 -24.51 -21.63 4.40
CA GLU A 124 -25.48 -21.42 3.31
C GLU A 124 -25.09 -20.36 2.32
N ASP A 125 -24.26 -19.38 2.75
CA ASP A 125 -23.91 -18.18 1.98
C ASP A 125 -22.48 -18.20 1.41
N HIS A 126 -21.66 -19.21 1.78
CA HIS A 126 -20.25 -19.21 1.43
C HIS A 126 -19.79 -20.48 0.71
N PRO A 127 -18.94 -20.38 -0.34
CA PRO A 127 -18.39 -21.55 -1.05
C PRO A 127 -17.39 -22.37 -0.23
N LEU A 128 -17.14 -22.00 1.02
CA LEU A 128 -16.28 -22.72 1.96
C LEU A 128 -17.05 -23.83 2.67
N LYS A 129 -16.35 -24.89 3.03
CA LYS A 129 -16.87 -25.92 3.94
C LYS A 129 -16.66 -25.59 5.43
N ALA A 130 -16.27 -24.37 5.74
CA ALA A 130 -16.30 -23.86 7.09
C ALA A 130 -17.77 -23.59 7.49
N GLU A 131 -18.18 -24.01 8.70
CA GLU A 131 -19.53 -23.74 9.20
C GLU A 131 -19.75 -22.24 9.39
N VAL A 132 -18.67 -21.53 9.74
CA VAL A 132 -18.65 -20.07 9.90
C VAL A 132 -17.40 -19.48 9.26
N ALA A 133 -17.58 -18.41 8.53
CA ALA A 133 -16.48 -17.64 7.95
C ALA A 133 -16.62 -16.14 8.23
N VAL A 134 -15.47 -15.50 8.38
CA VAL A 134 -15.36 -14.04 8.54
C VAL A 134 -14.48 -13.50 7.44
N THR A 135 -14.93 -12.43 6.79
CA THR A 135 -14.14 -11.67 5.82
C THR A 135 -13.81 -10.29 6.39
N VAL A 136 -12.52 -9.97 6.45
CA VAL A 136 -12.02 -8.67 6.90
C VAL A 136 -11.42 -7.93 5.72
N ASN A 137 -11.87 -6.70 5.47
CA ASN A 137 -11.28 -5.83 4.47
C ASN A 137 -10.13 -5.02 5.07
N ILE A 138 -8.91 -5.23 4.57
CA ILE A 138 -7.69 -4.53 5.00
C ILE A 138 -7.18 -3.66 3.86
N THR A 139 -7.14 -2.35 4.07
CA THR A 139 -6.67 -1.38 3.08
C THR A 139 -5.31 -0.81 3.45
N PHE A 140 -4.35 -0.89 2.52
CA PHE A 140 -3.04 -0.26 2.60
C PHE A 140 -3.06 1.05 1.80
N ARG A 141 -2.76 2.17 2.46
CA ARG A 141 -2.82 3.52 1.88
C ARG A 141 -1.45 4.00 1.44
N GLY A 142 -1.03 3.58 0.27
CA GLY A 142 0.28 3.88 -0.30
C GLY A 142 0.29 4.95 -1.38
N GLY A 143 1.27 4.89 -2.25
CA GLY A 143 1.40 5.82 -3.36
C GLY A 143 2.36 5.36 -4.45
N VAL A 144 2.36 6.09 -5.56
CA VAL A 144 3.35 6.00 -6.62
C VAL A 144 4.22 7.24 -6.56
N TYR A 145 5.52 7.05 -6.42
CA TYR A 145 6.48 8.12 -6.18
C TYR A 145 7.48 8.25 -7.32
N ARG A 146 8.01 9.48 -7.49
CA ARG A 146 9.15 9.79 -8.35
C ARG A 146 10.13 10.63 -7.57
N ASP A 147 11.37 10.16 -7.49
CA ASP A 147 12.47 10.90 -6.89
C ASP A 147 13.25 11.66 -7.96
N ILE A 148 13.67 12.88 -7.63
CA ILE A 148 14.47 13.75 -8.46
C ILE A 148 15.63 14.24 -7.58
N GLY A 149 16.88 13.97 -7.98
CA GLY A 149 18.06 14.53 -7.32
C GLY A 149 18.05 16.04 -7.42
N LEU A 150 18.31 16.72 -6.32
CA LEU A 150 18.51 18.16 -6.29
C LEU A 150 20.02 18.42 -6.31
N HIS A 151 20.52 18.84 -7.45
CA HIS A 151 21.90 19.35 -7.54
C HIS A 151 21.90 20.82 -7.13
N ARG A 152 22.81 21.21 -6.21
CA ARG A 152 23.11 22.63 -5.99
C ARG A 152 23.68 23.16 -7.29
N ALA A 153 23.10 24.22 -7.83
CA ALA A 153 23.73 24.98 -8.90
C ALA A 153 25.06 25.55 -8.36
N ARG A 154 26.16 24.90 -8.69
CA ARG A 154 27.50 25.42 -8.46
C ARG A 154 27.83 26.26 -9.68
N ASP A 155 28.09 27.53 -9.44
CA ASP A 155 28.57 28.52 -10.44
C ASP A 155 27.55 28.86 -11.56
N TYR A 156 26.60 29.75 -11.25
CA TYR A 156 26.06 30.64 -12.26
C TYR A 156 27.10 31.76 -12.48
N ARG A 157 27.90 31.68 -13.52
CA ARG A 157 28.46 32.88 -14.13
C ARG A 157 27.30 33.55 -14.87
N LEU A 158 26.85 34.70 -14.40
CA LEU A 158 26.11 35.64 -15.20
C LEU A 158 27.11 36.16 -16.26
N GLU A 159 27.18 35.52 -17.41
CA GLU A 159 27.79 36.13 -18.57
C GLU A 159 26.94 37.38 -18.85
N ASP A 160 27.63 38.52 -18.95
CA ASP A 160 27.06 39.83 -19.16
C ASP A 160 25.89 39.76 -20.16
N ILE A 161 24.69 40.07 -19.72
CA ILE A 161 23.60 40.45 -20.61
C ILE A 161 24.07 41.74 -21.23
N GLY A 162 24.63 41.65 -22.45
CA GLY A 162 25.16 42.78 -23.19
C GLY A 162 24.17 43.93 -23.17
N LYS A 163 24.58 45.05 -22.58
CA LYS A 163 23.86 46.31 -22.67
C LYS A 163 23.70 46.61 -24.14
N ASN A 164 22.50 46.40 -24.63
CA ASN A 164 22.10 46.88 -25.95
C ASN A 164 22.07 48.42 -25.87
N ASN A 165 23.23 49.02 -26.12
CA ASN A 165 23.32 50.46 -26.28
C ASN A 165 22.50 50.81 -27.53
N GLY A 166 21.27 51.24 -27.30
CA GLY A 166 20.44 51.86 -28.33
C GLY A 166 21.22 52.98 -29.03
N LYS A 167 21.63 52.75 -30.25
CA LYS A 167 22.00 53.85 -31.14
C LYS A 167 20.73 54.64 -31.41
N GLU A 168 20.69 55.85 -30.88
CA GLU A 168 19.74 56.88 -31.35
C GLU A 168 19.92 57.08 -32.87
N PRO A 169 18.83 57.18 -33.63
CA PRO A 169 18.92 57.57 -35.03
C PRO A 169 19.33 59.04 -35.09
N ALA A 170 20.46 59.30 -35.71
CA ALA A 170 20.91 60.65 -36.07
C ALA A 170 19.87 61.29 -36.97
N ASN A 171 19.22 62.35 -36.48
CA ASN A 171 18.51 63.30 -37.30
C ASN A 171 19.52 64.06 -38.12
N GLY A 172 19.49 63.89 -39.45
CA GLY A 172 20.18 64.68 -40.43
C GLY A 172 19.19 65.35 -41.40
N ASN A 173 19.30 66.63 -41.47
CA ASN A 173 18.62 67.59 -42.36
C ASN A 173 18.05 67.05 -43.66
#